data_be6ec9a9984f4f24d4485ccfbee2a4e0
#
_entry.id   be6ec9a9984f4f24d4485ccfbee2a4e0
#
_cell.length_a   1.000
_cell.length_b   1.000
_cell.length_c   1.000
_cell.angle_alpha   90.00
_cell.angle_beta   90.00
_cell.angle_gamma   90.00
#
_symmetry.space_group_name_H-M   'P 1'
#
loop_
_entity.id
_entity.type
_entity.pdbx_description
1 polymer ?
#
loop_
_entity_poly.entity_id
_entity_poly.type
_entity_poly.pdbx_seq_one_letter_code
_entity_poly.pdbx_strand_id
1 'polypeptide(L)'
;MSHHAKRRSQAPWILSFAICFALAACSDKKDEQTAAQTPAKTQKQVMKSSVDRLVQWPEKDLRDRARKAAMEQRWYKPSGNSALEYYLALRKKLGTPDESVETALVDILPYAVIGMDQAIANFDDKEALRLEALIRMADPNAPALARVSADLEKMKIRQAQAEESKIEAEEADLADAAKAKEEATRKAKEEAAAREQVQAAAPAQAQAAPIAAAPPPVTVVPEPVAQAPA
;
A
#
# COMPACT_ATOMS: atom_id res chain seq x y z
N MET A 1 -9.57 -38.66 27.36
CA MET A 1 -8.51 -38.45 26.35
C MET A 1 -8.34 -36.96 26.17
N SER A 2 -7.29 -36.41 26.77
CA SER A 2 -7.08 -34.98 26.99
C SER A 2 -6.31 -34.35 25.84
N HIS A 3 -6.82 -33.31 25.21
CA HIS A 3 -6.08 -32.51 24.25
C HIS A 3 -5.53 -31.25 24.90
N HIS A 4 -4.22 -31.24 25.10
CA HIS A 4 -3.45 -30.09 25.54
C HIS A 4 -3.28 -29.06 24.40
N ALA A 5 -3.92 -27.90 24.56
CA ALA A 5 -3.68 -26.74 23.73
C ALA A 5 -2.42 -26.00 24.19
N LYS A 6 -1.38 -26.00 23.38
CA LYS A 6 -0.10 -25.32 23.61
C LYS A 6 -0.20 -23.86 23.15
N ARG A 7 -0.45 -22.95 24.09
CA ARG A 7 -0.35 -21.50 23.88
C ARG A 7 1.11 -21.11 23.64
N ARG A 8 1.43 -20.58 22.46
CA ARG A 8 2.70 -19.90 22.18
C ARG A 8 2.54 -18.42 22.52
N SER A 9 3.33 -17.98 23.49
CA SER A 9 3.51 -16.58 23.88
C SER A 9 4.30 -15.85 22.79
N GLN A 10 3.77 -14.76 22.25
CA GLN A 10 4.51 -13.84 21.40
C GLN A 10 5.07 -12.71 22.27
N ALA A 11 6.37 -12.59 22.32
CA ALA A 11 7.08 -11.47 22.92
C ALA A 11 7.19 -10.31 21.93
N PRO A 12 7.01 -9.04 22.36
CA PRO A 12 7.20 -7.89 21.50
C PRO A 12 8.68 -7.52 21.43
N TRP A 13 9.25 -7.53 20.25
CA TRP A 13 10.58 -6.98 19.96
C TRP A 13 10.44 -5.48 19.70
N ILE A 14 10.83 -4.72 20.70
CA ILE A 14 11.01 -3.27 20.61
C ILE A 14 12.44 -3.04 20.10
N LEU A 15 12.60 -2.63 18.85
CA LEU A 15 13.87 -2.18 18.29
C LEU A 15 13.85 -0.66 18.16
N SER A 16 14.59 -0.02 19.07
CA SER A 16 14.99 1.39 19.01
C SER A 16 15.72 1.68 17.72
N PHE A 17 15.21 2.61 16.92
CA PHE A 17 15.93 3.20 15.80
C PHE A 17 16.43 4.59 16.21
N ALA A 18 17.75 4.68 16.38
CA ALA A 18 18.45 5.94 16.60
C ALA A 18 18.50 6.75 15.30
N ILE A 19 18.03 7.98 15.37
CA ILE A 19 18.04 8.96 14.28
C ILE A 19 19.41 9.63 14.28
N CYS A 20 20.20 9.41 13.23
CA CYS A 20 21.35 10.26 12.91
C CYS A 20 20.92 11.31 11.88
N PHE A 21 20.81 12.55 12.36
CA PHE A 21 20.66 13.75 11.53
C PHE A 21 22.05 14.15 11.01
N ALA A 22 22.25 14.12 9.70
CA ALA A 22 23.36 14.79 9.04
C ALA A 22 22.80 15.81 8.07
N LEU A 23 22.93 17.08 8.45
CA LEU A 23 22.72 18.28 7.62
C LEU A 23 23.85 18.37 6.60
N ALA A 24 23.52 18.38 5.32
CA ALA A 24 24.37 18.97 4.30
C ALA A 24 23.50 19.85 3.40
N ALA A 25 23.66 21.15 3.58
CA ALA A 25 23.18 22.18 2.69
C ALA A 25 24.13 22.27 1.48
N CYS A 26 23.56 22.43 0.29
CA CYS A 26 23.96 23.42 -0.73
C CYS A 26 23.29 23.12 -2.09
N SER A 27 22.51 24.08 -2.47
CA SER A 27 22.59 24.89 -3.71
C SER A 27 21.89 24.41 -4.99
N ASP A 28 20.86 25.20 -5.30
CA ASP A 28 20.40 25.66 -6.63
C ASP A 28 20.59 24.79 -7.88
N LYS A 29 19.47 24.33 -8.46
CA LYS A 29 18.96 24.88 -9.71
C LYS A 29 17.54 24.36 -10.02
N LYS A 30 16.72 25.34 -10.28
CA LYS A 30 15.41 25.36 -10.90
C LYS A 30 15.42 24.56 -12.21
N ASP A 31 14.53 23.58 -12.33
CA ASP A 31 13.83 23.28 -13.56
C ASP A 31 12.47 22.64 -13.20
N GLU A 32 11.47 23.45 -13.40
CA GLU A 32 10.06 23.21 -13.35
C GLU A 32 9.68 22.35 -14.56
N GLN A 33 9.29 21.10 -14.33
CA GLN A 33 8.49 20.38 -15.31
C GLN A 33 7.56 19.36 -14.61
N THR A 34 6.48 19.91 -14.05
CA THR A 34 5.28 19.14 -13.72
C THR A 34 4.66 18.67 -15.03
N ALA A 35 4.94 17.43 -15.39
CA ALA A 35 4.19 16.73 -16.43
C ALA A 35 3.24 15.75 -15.74
N ALA A 36 1.95 16.09 -15.75
CA ALA A 36 0.86 15.19 -15.41
C ALA A 36 0.99 13.90 -16.25
N GLN A 37 1.46 12.81 -15.63
CA GLN A 37 1.56 11.51 -16.28
C GLN A 37 0.19 10.84 -16.23
N THR A 38 -0.46 10.76 -17.37
CA THR A 38 -1.71 10.06 -17.61
C THR A 38 -1.63 8.61 -17.10
N PRO A 39 -2.59 8.12 -16.30
CA PRO A 39 -2.54 6.81 -15.63
C PRO A 39 -2.41 5.60 -16.58
N ALA A 40 -2.83 5.74 -17.85
CA ALA A 40 -2.67 4.70 -18.87
C ALA A 40 -1.20 4.36 -19.23
N LYS A 41 -0.25 5.29 -19.04
CA LYS A 41 1.18 5.03 -19.28
C LYS A 41 1.81 4.21 -18.14
N THR A 42 1.36 4.38 -16.91
CA THR A 42 1.91 3.70 -15.74
C THR A 42 1.58 2.20 -15.74
N GLN A 43 0.38 1.80 -16.15
CA GLN A 43 0.00 0.38 -16.24
C GLN A 43 0.76 -0.36 -17.35
N LYS A 44 0.97 0.28 -18.51
CA LYS A 44 1.74 -0.30 -19.60
C LYS A 44 3.22 -0.47 -19.26
N GLN A 45 3.77 0.40 -18.44
CA GLN A 45 5.15 0.32 -17.93
C GLN A 45 5.32 -0.78 -16.86
N VAL A 46 4.37 -0.97 -15.97
CA VAL A 46 4.43 -2.03 -14.95
C VAL A 46 4.34 -3.43 -15.59
N MET A 47 3.54 -3.60 -16.63
CA MET A 47 3.44 -4.90 -17.33
C MET A 47 4.65 -5.24 -18.19
N LYS A 48 5.26 -4.27 -18.86
CA LYS A 48 6.56 -4.46 -19.51
C LYS A 48 7.64 -4.89 -18.50
N SER A 49 7.52 -4.48 -17.25
CA SER A 49 8.55 -4.68 -16.25
C SER A 49 8.72 -6.12 -15.74
N SER A 50 7.73 -7.03 -15.82
CA SER A 50 7.93 -8.43 -15.40
C SER A 50 8.72 -9.23 -16.44
N VAL A 51 8.29 -9.25 -17.69
CA VAL A 51 9.02 -9.92 -18.78
C VAL A 51 10.36 -9.25 -19.02
N ASP A 52 10.45 -7.91 -19.00
CA ASP A 52 11.70 -7.17 -19.21
C ASP A 52 12.73 -7.43 -18.09
N ARG A 53 12.30 -7.63 -16.86
CA ARG A 53 13.19 -8.06 -15.77
C ARG A 53 13.70 -9.48 -15.98
N LEU A 54 12.83 -10.38 -16.42
CA LEU A 54 13.19 -11.76 -16.68
C LEU A 54 14.19 -11.90 -17.83
N VAL A 55 14.11 -11.07 -18.86
CA VAL A 55 15.07 -11.05 -19.98
C VAL A 55 16.52 -10.85 -19.52
N GLN A 56 16.77 -10.22 -18.37
CA GLN A 56 18.11 -10.03 -17.80
C GLN A 56 18.74 -11.33 -17.30
N TRP A 57 17.95 -12.38 -17.08
CA TRP A 57 18.44 -13.65 -16.55
C TRP A 57 19.17 -14.45 -17.63
N PRO A 58 20.12 -15.34 -17.23
CA PRO A 58 20.77 -16.23 -18.18
C PRO A 58 19.73 -17.10 -18.92
N GLU A 59 20.00 -17.39 -20.21
CA GLU A 59 19.09 -18.20 -21.03
C GLU A 59 18.80 -19.55 -20.37
N LYS A 60 19.86 -20.23 -19.89
CA LYS A 60 19.73 -21.52 -19.22
C LYS A 60 18.77 -21.47 -18.05
N ASP A 61 18.87 -20.45 -17.20
CA ASP A 61 18.01 -20.29 -16.03
C ASP A 61 16.56 -20.03 -16.43
N LEU A 62 16.35 -19.24 -17.49
CA LEU A 62 15.02 -19.03 -18.02
C LEU A 62 14.39 -20.32 -18.56
N ARG A 63 15.16 -21.14 -19.33
CA ARG A 63 14.69 -22.44 -19.82
C ARG A 63 14.35 -23.39 -18.69
N ASP A 64 15.21 -23.49 -17.68
CA ASP A 64 14.99 -24.39 -16.56
C ASP A 64 13.77 -23.97 -15.73
N ARG A 65 13.60 -22.68 -15.48
CA ARG A 65 12.45 -22.12 -14.78
C ARG A 65 11.15 -22.24 -15.57
N ALA A 66 11.20 -22.00 -16.87
CA ALA A 66 10.04 -22.15 -17.76
C ALA A 66 9.52 -23.60 -17.73
N ARG A 67 10.41 -24.57 -17.92
CA ARG A 67 10.06 -26.00 -17.84
C ARG A 67 9.53 -26.38 -16.45
N LYS A 68 10.22 -25.95 -15.39
CA LYS A 68 9.76 -26.21 -14.04
C LYS A 68 8.38 -25.62 -13.77
N ALA A 69 8.16 -24.37 -14.17
CA ALA A 69 6.84 -23.72 -14.02
C ALA A 69 5.73 -24.46 -14.80
N ALA A 70 6.04 -24.92 -16.03
CA ALA A 70 5.11 -25.71 -16.81
C ALA A 70 4.78 -27.07 -16.14
N MET A 71 5.79 -27.79 -15.63
CA MET A 71 5.58 -29.04 -14.89
C MET A 71 4.76 -28.86 -13.62
N GLU A 72 4.90 -27.72 -12.93
CA GLU A 72 4.15 -27.35 -11.74
C GLU A 72 2.79 -26.73 -12.08
N GLN A 73 2.37 -26.72 -13.33
CA GLN A 73 1.10 -26.15 -13.83
C GLN A 73 0.96 -24.65 -13.52
N ARG A 74 2.07 -23.94 -13.34
CA ARG A 74 2.11 -22.50 -13.18
C ARG A 74 2.11 -21.83 -14.56
N TRP A 75 1.02 -22.08 -15.33
CA TRP A 75 0.93 -21.68 -16.73
C TRP A 75 1.03 -20.15 -16.91
N TYR A 76 0.20 -19.39 -16.15
CA TYR A 76 0.09 -17.94 -16.22
C TYR A 76 0.11 -17.25 -14.83
N LYS A 77 0.06 -18.02 -13.74
CA LYS A 77 0.17 -17.57 -12.34
C LYS A 77 1.29 -18.29 -11.63
N PRO A 78 1.89 -17.66 -10.58
CA PRO A 78 1.74 -16.25 -10.18
C PRO A 78 2.48 -15.29 -11.12
N SER A 79 2.09 -14.00 -11.11
CA SER A 79 2.77 -12.97 -11.90
C SER A 79 4.26 -12.89 -11.57
N GLY A 80 5.11 -12.80 -12.61
CA GLY A 80 6.57 -12.77 -12.49
C GLY A 80 7.22 -14.14 -12.26
N ASN A 81 6.43 -15.22 -12.15
CA ASN A 81 6.93 -16.58 -11.89
C ASN A 81 6.08 -17.65 -12.58
N SER A 82 5.61 -17.38 -13.78
CA SER A 82 4.79 -18.28 -14.61
C SER A 82 5.54 -18.76 -15.83
N ALA A 83 5.13 -19.92 -16.35
CA ALA A 83 5.71 -20.51 -17.55
C ALA A 83 5.59 -19.55 -18.75
N LEU A 84 4.41 -18.93 -18.94
CA LEU A 84 4.16 -17.98 -20.02
C LEU A 84 5.17 -16.81 -20.00
N GLU A 85 5.38 -16.20 -18.82
CA GLU A 85 6.32 -15.07 -18.68
C GLU A 85 7.77 -15.48 -18.95
N TYR A 86 8.19 -16.67 -18.48
CA TYR A 86 9.54 -17.18 -18.75
C TYR A 86 9.75 -17.48 -20.24
N TYR A 87 8.79 -18.10 -20.93
CA TYR A 87 8.91 -18.37 -22.37
C TYR A 87 8.86 -17.09 -23.19
N LEU A 88 8.05 -16.09 -22.83
CA LEU A 88 8.04 -14.78 -23.46
C LEU A 88 9.38 -14.05 -23.28
N ALA A 89 9.97 -14.14 -22.08
CA ALA A 89 11.29 -13.60 -21.83
C ALA A 89 12.39 -14.30 -22.64
N LEU A 90 12.29 -15.63 -22.80
CA LEU A 90 13.18 -16.42 -23.65
C LEU A 90 13.07 -15.96 -25.10
N ARG A 91 11.86 -15.89 -25.69
CA ARG A 91 11.64 -15.44 -27.05
C ARG A 91 12.25 -14.05 -27.29
N LYS A 92 12.01 -13.13 -26.34
CA LYS A 92 12.57 -11.79 -26.42
C LYS A 92 14.09 -11.78 -26.31
N LYS A 93 14.67 -12.63 -25.47
CA LYS A 93 16.12 -12.73 -25.27
C LYS A 93 16.83 -13.32 -26.48
N LEU A 94 16.26 -14.37 -27.08
CA LEU A 94 16.84 -15.06 -28.23
C LEU A 94 16.82 -14.18 -29.49
N GLY A 95 15.80 -13.34 -29.66
CA GLY A 95 15.64 -12.47 -30.82
C GLY A 95 15.35 -13.19 -32.13
N THR A 96 15.48 -14.52 -32.16
CA THR A 96 15.15 -15.40 -33.28
C THR A 96 14.16 -16.45 -32.81
N PRO A 97 13.23 -16.93 -33.68
CA PRO A 97 12.31 -17.99 -33.35
C PRO A 97 13.05 -19.27 -32.93
N ASP A 98 12.67 -19.82 -31.79
CA ASP A 98 13.12 -21.11 -31.28
C ASP A 98 11.92 -22.05 -31.21
N GLU A 99 11.95 -23.15 -31.94
CA GLU A 99 10.82 -24.07 -32.11
C GLU A 99 10.29 -24.57 -30.75
N SER A 100 11.18 -24.87 -29.81
CA SER A 100 10.78 -25.37 -28.48
C SER A 100 10.08 -24.31 -27.67
N VAL A 101 10.46 -23.03 -27.80
CA VAL A 101 9.85 -21.89 -27.12
C VAL A 101 8.48 -21.57 -27.75
N GLU A 102 8.42 -21.55 -29.07
CA GLU A 102 7.18 -21.24 -29.79
C GLU A 102 6.13 -22.34 -29.55
N THR A 103 6.50 -23.62 -29.60
CA THR A 103 5.60 -24.75 -29.29
C THR A 103 5.09 -24.61 -27.85
N ALA A 104 5.96 -24.35 -26.89
CA ALA A 104 5.54 -24.19 -25.49
C ALA A 104 4.58 -23.00 -25.29
N LEU A 105 4.79 -21.88 -26.02
CA LEU A 105 3.88 -20.75 -25.97
C LEU A 105 2.50 -21.09 -26.54
N VAL A 106 2.45 -21.84 -27.66
CA VAL A 106 1.20 -22.33 -28.26
C VAL A 106 0.45 -23.23 -27.27
N ASP A 107 1.15 -24.14 -26.61
CA ASP A 107 0.56 -25.08 -25.64
C ASP A 107 0.00 -24.38 -24.40
N ILE A 108 0.65 -23.28 -23.96
CA ILE A 108 0.27 -22.54 -22.74
C ILE A 108 -0.85 -21.53 -23.01
N LEU A 109 -0.90 -20.97 -24.23
CA LEU A 109 -1.81 -19.88 -24.57
C LEU A 109 -3.29 -20.17 -24.23
N PRO A 110 -3.86 -21.37 -24.45
CA PRO A 110 -5.24 -21.67 -24.06
C PRO A 110 -5.50 -21.50 -22.57
N TYR A 111 -4.55 -21.86 -21.73
CA TYR A 111 -4.69 -21.71 -20.28
C TYR A 111 -4.69 -20.24 -19.86
N ALA A 112 -3.87 -19.42 -20.51
CA ALA A 112 -3.86 -17.98 -20.27
C ALA A 112 -5.18 -17.32 -20.70
N VAL A 113 -5.77 -17.78 -21.83
CA VAL A 113 -7.08 -17.30 -22.30
C VAL A 113 -8.18 -17.67 -21.28
N ILE A 114 -8.22 -18.91 -20.81
CA ILE A 114 -9.16 -19.34 -19.77
C ILE A 114 -8.97 -18.48 -18.50
N GLY A 115 -7.73 -18.23 -18.10
CA GLY A 115 -7.42 -17.37 -16.96
C GLY A 115 -7.92 -15.94 -17.14
N MET A 116 -7.81 -15.39 -18.35
CA MET A 116 -8.32 -14.07 -18.70
C MET A 116 -9.86 -14.03 -18.63
N ASP A 117 -10.55 -15.03 -19.20
CA ASP A 117 -11.99 -15.12 -19.12
C ASP A 117 -12.49 -15.22 -17.67
N GLN A 118 -11.78 -15.98 -16.83
CA GLN A 118 -12.07 -16.08 -15.39
C GLN A 118 -11.85 -14.73 -14.67
N ALA A 119 -10.79 -14.03 -14.99
CA ALA A 119 -10.52 -12.72 -14.40
C ALA A 119 -11.60 -11.69 -14.79
N ILE A 120 -12.06 -11.72 -16.05
CA ILE A 120 -13.18 -10.88 -16.52
C ILE A 120 -14.46 -11.22 -15.74
N ALA A 121 -14.80 -12.50 -15.61
CA ALA A 121 -15.99 -12.96 -14.90
C ALA A 121 -15.97 -12.58 -13.41
N ASN A 122 -14.78 -12.56 -12.80
CA ASN A 122 -14.58 -12.23 -11.39
C ASN A 122 -14.34 -10.73 -11.15
N PHE A 123 -14.42 -9.89 -12.17
CA PHE A 123 -14.14 -8.46 -12.09
C PHE A 123 -12.71 -8.14 -11.59
N ASP A 124 -11.77 -9.05 -11.81
CA ASP A 124 -10.34 -8.82 -11.55
C ASP A 124 -9.70 -8.10 -12.73
N ASP A 125 -9.98 -6.80 -12.81
CA ASP A 125 -9.54 -5.95 -13.92
C ASP A 125 -8.01 -5.96 -14.08
N LYS A 126 -7.26 -6.04 -12.97
CA LYS A 126 -5.79 -6.03 -13.02
C LYS A 126 -5.25 -7.31 -13.65
N GLU A 127 -5.77 -8.45 -13.25
CA GLU A 127 -5.35 -9.74 -13.79
C GLU A 127 -5.80 -9.92 -15.24
N ALA A 128 -7.03 -9.50 -15.59
CA ALA A 128 -7.55 -9.57 -16.95
C ALA A 128 -6.66 -8.78 -17.93
N LEU A 129 -6.32 -7.53 -17.59
CA LEU A 129 -5.44 -6.69 -18.42
C LEU A 129 -4.01 -7.20 -18.47
N ARG A 130 -3.51 -7.79 -17.38
CA ARG A 130 -2.20 -8.44 -17.36
C ARG A 130 -2.15 -9.62 -18.35
N LEU A 131 -3.17 -10.49 -18.29
CA LEU A 131 -3.25 -11.66 -19.16
C LEU A 131 -3.50 -11.24 -20.62
N GLU A 132 -4.33 -10.24 -20.86
CA GLU A 132 -4.50 -9.64 -22.20
C GLU A 132 -3.14 -9.23 -22.80
N ALA A 133 -2.33 -8.51 -22.02
CA ALA A 133 -1.02 -8.07 -22.48
C ALA A 133 -0.08 -9.25 -22.78
N LEU A 134 -0.05 -10.29 -21.95
CA LEU A 134 0.78 -11.48 -22.15
C LEU A 134 0.31 -12.29 -23.36
N ILE A 135 -1.00 -12.47 -23.54
CA ILE A 135 -1.60 -13.15 -24.69
C ILE A 135 -1.23 -12.39 -25.98
N ARG A 136 -1.37 -11.08 -25.99
CA ARG A 136 -0.99 -10.22 -27.13
C ARG A 136 0.51 -10.28 -27.44
N MET A 137 1.35 -10.43 -26.42
CA MET A 137 2.79 -10.66 -26.62
C MET A 137 3.06 -12.06 -27.18
N ALA A 138 2.28 -13.07 -26.82
CA ALA A 138 2.43 -14.43 -27.32
C ALA A 138 1.91 -14.55 -28.74
N ASP A 139 0.69 -14.11 -28.99
CA ASP A 139 0.03 -14.06 -30.30
C ASP A 139 -0.82 -12.77 -30.43
N PRO A 140 -0.35 -11.76 -31.18
CA PRO A 140 -1.10 -10.52 -31.38
C PRO A 140 -2.46 -10.73 -32.08
N ASN A 141 -2.61 -11.82 -32.83
CA ASN A 141 -3.81 -12.14 -33.59
C ASN A 141 -4.70 -13.19 -32.90
N ALA A 142 -4.44 -13.51 -31.62
CA ALA A 142 -5.23 -14.48 -30.89
C ALA A 142 -6.73 -14.15 -30.98
N PRO A 143 -7.60 -15.08 -31.44
CA PRO A 143 -9.05 -14.81 -31.60
C PRO A 143 -9.73 -14.42 -30.28
N ALA A 144 -9.18 -14.87 -29.15
CA ALA A 144 -9.66 -14.51 -27.82
C ALA A 144 -9.61 -13.00 -27.57
N LEU A 145 -8.59 -12.29 -28.09
CA LEU A 145 -8.45 -10.84 -27.91
C LEU A 145 -9.57 -10.06 -28.60
N ALA A 146 -9.98 -10.49 -29.80
CA ALA A 146 -11.10 -9.88 -30.50
C ALA A 146 -12.43 -10.10 -29.78
N ARG A 147 -12.64 -11.32 -29.25
CA ARG A 147 -13.86 -11.72 -28.53
C ARG A 147 -14.11 -10.88 -27.28
N VAL A 148 -13.06 -10.60 -26.52
CA VAL A 148 -13.16 -9.91 -25.21
C VAL A 148 -12.85 -8.41 -25.28
N SER A 149 -12.60 -7.86 -26.48
CA SER A 149 -12.16 -6.48 -26.63
C SER A 149 -13.10 -5.45 -25.99
N ALA A 150 -14.41 -5.63 -26.16
CA ALA A 150 -15.41 -4.73 -25.57
C ALA A 150 -15.42 -4.79 -24.03
N ASP A 151 -15.23 -5.94 -23.45
CA ASP A 151 -15.20 -6.11 -22.01
C ASP A 151 -13.90 -5.55 -21.42
N LEU A 152 -12.78 -5.74 -22.11
CA LEU A 152 -11.49 -5.13 -21.75
C LEU A 152 -11.55 -3.60 -21.78
N GLU A 153 -12.22 -3.00 -22.76
CA GLU A 153 -12.42 -1.54 -22.78
C GLU A 153 -13.28 -1.05 -21.62
N LYS A 154 -14.38 -1.74 -21.29
CA LYS A 154 -15.19 -1.43 -20.11
C LYS A 154 -14.36 -1.52 -18.81
N MET A 155 -13.49 -2.52 -18.70
CA MET A 155 -12.61 -2.68 -17.56
C MET A 155 -11.59 -1.54 -17.46
N LYS A 156 -10.99 -1.12 -18.57
CA LYS A 156 -10.07 0.03 -18.60
C LYS A 156 -10.73 1.31 -18.15
N ILE A 157 -11.96 1.56 -18.63
CA ILE A 157 -12.76 2.74 -18.22
C ILE A 157 -13.04 2.68 -16.71
N ARG A 158 -13.46 1.52 -16.20
CA ARG A 158 -13.73 1.33 -14.76
C ARG A 158 -12.50 1.53 -13.90
N GLN A 159 -11.35 1.04 -14.34
CA GLN A 159 -10.08 1.27 -13.63
C GLN A 159 -9.69 2.75 -13.61
N ALA A 160 -9.85 3.45 -14.73
CA ALA A 160 -9.56 4.87 -14.79
C ALA A 160 -10.47 5.67 -13.85
N GLN A 161 -11.78 5.37 -13.82
CA GLN A 161 -12.74 6.00 -12.91
C GLN A 161 -12.43 5.68 -11.43
N ALA A 162 -12.05 4.44 -11.12
CA ALA A 162 -11.67 4.06 -9.76
C ALA A 162 -10.39 4.75 -9.28
N GLU A 163 -9.45 5.02 -10.17
CA GLU A 163 -8.24 5.76 -9.85
C GLU A 163 -8.53 7.24 -9.63
N GLU A 164 -9.36 7.84 -10.50
CA GLU A 164 -9.81 9.23 -10.37
C GLU A 164 -10.53 9.45 -9.04
N SER A 165 -11.47 8.55 -8.68
CA SER A 165 -12.20 8.65 -7.42
C SER A 165 -11.30 8.52 -6.18
N LYS A 166 -10.19 7.77 -6.26
CA LYS A 166 -9.21 7.70 -5.17
C LYS A 166 -8.43 8.99 -5.01
N ILE A 167 -8.02 9.59 -6.12
CA ILE A 167 -7.32 10.87 -6.11
C ILE A 167 -8.22 11.95 -5.50
N GLU A 168 -9.49 12.02 -5.92
CA GLU A 168 -10.46 12.95 -5.37
C GLU A 168 -10.69 12.75 -3.86
N ALA A 169 -10.77 11.49 -3.41
CA ALA A 169 -10.92 11.18 -1.99
C ALA A 169 -9.67 11.58 -1.19
N GLU A 170 -8.47 11.34 -1.70
CA GLU A 170 -7.23 11.74 -1.05
C GLU A 170 -7.09 13.27 -0.97
N GLU A 171 -7.46 13.99 -2.03
CA GLU A 171 -7.50 15.46 -2.03
C GLU A 171 -8.50 16.02 -1.03
N ALA A 172 -9.68 15.40 -0.92
CA ALA A 172 -10.69 15.79 0.07
C ALA A 172 -10.20 15.58 1.50
N ASP A 173 -9.57 14.43 1.80
CA ASP A 173 -8.99 14.12 3.11
C ASP A 173 -7.89 15.12 3.49
N LEU A 174 -7.04 15.48 2.54
CA LEU A 174 -5.98 16.49 2.74
C LEU A 174 -6.58 17.89 3.01
N ALA A 175 -7.63 18.27 2.29
CA ALA A 175 -8.32 19.54 2.49
C ALA A 175 -8.99 19.61 3.87
N ASP A 176 -9.63 18.53 4.31
CA ASP A 176 -10.26 18.47 5.62
C ASP A 176 -9.24 18.43 6.77
N ALA A 177 -8.12 17.74 6.59
CA ALA A 177 -7.01 17.79 7.53
C ALA A 177 -6.39 19.20 7.65
N ALA A 178 -6.31 19.95 6.55
CA ALA A 178 -5.84 21.33 6.57
C ALA A 178 -6.81 22.26 7.32
N LYS A 179 -8.11 22.15 7.08
CA LYS A 179 -9.15 22.91 7.81
C LYS A 179 -9.14 22.60 9.30
N ALA A 180 -9.00 21.32 9.68
CA ALA A 180 -8.94 20.91 11.09
C ALA A 180 -7.71 21.50 11.80
N LYS A 181 -6.56 21.56 11.13
CA LYS A 181 -5.36 22.22 11.66
C LYS A 181 -5.53 23.72 11.83
N GLU A 182 -6.17 24.39 10.88
CA GLU A 182 -6.45 25.82 10.95
C GLU A 182 -7.40 26.15 12.11
N GLU A 183 -8.47 25.37 12.25
CA GLU A 183 -9.42 25.51 13.37
C GLU A 183 -8.75 25.24 14.74
N ALA A 184 -7.90 24.21 14.83
CA ALA A 184 -7.15 23.94 16.06
C ALA A 184 -6.19 25.10 16.42
N THR A 185 -5.51 25.68 15.43
CA THR A 185 -4.61 26.82 15.66
C THR A 185 -5.39 28.07 16.05
N ARG A 186 -6.59 28.30 15.51
CA ARG A 186 -7.45 29.40 15.89
C ARG A 186 -7.94 29.24 17.33
N LYS A 187 -8.44 28.05 17.71
CA LYS A 187 -8.88 27.76 19.09
C LYS A 187 -7.74 27.93 20.08
N ALA A 188 -6.54 27.46 19.76
CA ALA A 188 -5.37 27.61 20.62
C ALA A 188 -4.98 29.08 20.82
N LYS A 189 -5.10 29.93 19.79
CA LYS A 189 -4.86 31.38 19.90
C LYS A 189 -5.93 32.07 20.74
N GLU A 190 -7.19 31.72 20.58
CA GLU A 190 -8.31 32.25 21.37
C GLU A 190 -8.16 31.88 22.85
N GLU A 191 -7.79 30.63 23.14
CA GLU A 191 -7.54 30.15 24.50
C GLU A 191 -6.33 30.83 25.15
N ALA A 192 -5.25 31.03 24.40
CA ALA A 192 -4.08 31.76 24.88
C ALA A 192 -4.41 33.24 25.22
N ALA A 193 -5.17 33.90 24.35
CA ALA A 193 -5.64 35.28 24.60
C ALA A 193 -6.56 35.37 25.82
N ALA A 194 -7.47 34.40 25.98
CA ALA A 194 -8.33 34.34 27.16
C ALA A 194 -7.54 34.14 28.48
N ARG A 195 -6.50 33.31 28.47
CA ARG A 195 -5.62 33.10 29.63
C ARG A 195 -4.81 34.35 29.98
N GLU A 196 -4.35 35.10 28.99
CA GLU A 196 -3.63 36.35 29.17
C GLU A 196 -4.54 37.44 29.79
N GLN A 197 -5.81 37.53 29.38
CA GLN A 197 -6.80 38.43 29.98
C GLN A 197 -7.12 38.08 31.45
N VAL A 198 -7.21 36.79 31.75
CA VAL A 198 -7.42 36.33 33.15
C VAL A 198 -6.21 36.63 34.04
N GLN A 199 -4.99 36.47 33.53
CA GLN A 199 -3.77 36.83 34.27
C GLN A 199 -3.60 38.34 34.42
N ALA A 200 -4.01 39.16 33.43
CA ALA A 200 -3.98 40.60 33.55
C ALA A 200 -5.02 41.17 34.54
N ALA A 201 -6.09 40.44 34.80
CA ALA A 201 -7.13 40.81 35.80
C ALA A 201 -6.81 40.38 37.24
N ALA A 202 -5.74 39.66 37.50
CA ALA A 202 -5.38 39.08 38.79
C ALA A 202 -4.61 39.95 39.82
N PRO A 203 -4.14 41.18 39.55
CA PRO A 203 -3.38 41.95 40.57
C PRO A 203 -4.23 42.82 41.50
N ALA A 204 -5.55 42.81 41.48
CA ALA A 204 -6.36 43.74 42.29
C ALA A 204 -6.99 43.21 43.56
N GLN A 205 -6.81 41.93 43.94
CA GLN A 205 -7.45 41.36 45.15
C GLN A 205 -6.50 40.75 46.18
N ALA A 206 -5.22 41.04 46.13
CA ALA A 206 -4.24 40.54 47.14
C ALA A 206 -3.79 41.57 48.15
N GLN A 207 -4.63 42.52 48.57
CA GLN A 207 -4.37 43.42 49.70
C GLN A 207 -5.60 43.60 50.56
N ALA A 208 -5.97 42.60 51.39
CA ALA A 208 -6.67 42.83 52.65
C ALA A 208 -6.60 41.52 53.50
N ALA A 209 -5.57 41.40 54.29
CA ALA A 209 -5.62 40.58 55.47
C ALA A 209 -5.66 41.50 56.69
N PRO A 210 -6.39 41.14 57.73
CA PRO A 210 -5.71 41.18 59.03
C PRO A 210 -5.86 39.87 59.80
N ILE A 211 -4.72 39.46 60.30
CA ILE A 211 -4.34 38.78 61.53
C ILE A 211 -5.48 38.55 62.57
N ALA A 212 -5.66 37.35 62.99
CA ALA A 212 -5.61 36.85 64.41
C ALA A 212 -6.45 35.60 64.63
N ALA A 213 -5.90 34.54 65.07
CA ALA A 213 -6.00 33.93 66.33
C ALA A 213 -5.72 32.42 66.28
N ALA A 214 -4.90 32.02 67.22
CA ALA A 214 -4.33 30.69 67.41
C ALA A 214 -5.33 29.64 67.92
N PRO A 215 -4.94 28.37 68.01
CA PRO A 215 -5.83 27.20 68.15
C PRO A 215 -6.04 26.78 69.58
N PRO A 216 -6.90 25.81 69.78
CA PRO A 216 -6.55 24.72 70.70
C PRO A 216 -7.00 23.32 70.23
N PRO A 217 -6.75 22.28 71.06
CA PRO A 217 -6.03 21.14 70.58
C PRO A 217 -6.87 19.85 70.54
N VAL A 218 -6.30 18.92 69.78
CA VAL A 218 -6.27 17.45 69.98
C VAL A 218 -7.47 16.77 70.63
N THR A 219 -8.07 15.83 69.94
CA THR A 219 -8.46 14.56 70.57
C THR A 219 -8.25 13.40 69.60
N VAL A 220 -7.48 12.47 70.10
CA VAL A 220 -7.04 11.22 69.49
C VAL A 220 -8.07 10.14 69.79
N VAL A 221 -8.05 9.05 68.98
CA VAL A 221 -8.44 7.65 69.35
C VAL A 221 -9.83 7.19 68.87
N PRO A 222 -9.96 5.92 68.47
CA PRO A 222 -9.19 5.02 67.62
C PRO A 222 -10.06 4.25 66.61
N GLU A 223 -9.37 3.49 65.80
CA GLU A 223 -9.84 2.36 65.01
C GLU A 223 -10.57 1.26 65.82
N PRO A 224 -11.45 0.44 65.19
CA PRO A 224 -11.08 -0.93 64.97
C PRO A 224 -11.60 -1.49 63.59
N VAL A 225 -10.72 -2.11 62.81
CA VAL A 225 -10.41 -3.54 62.64
C VAL A 225 -11.59 -4.51 62.40
N ALA A 226 -11.44 -5.21 61.26
CA ALA A 226 -11.91 -6.56 60.87
C ALA A 226 -13.39 -6.67 60.44
N GLN A 227 -13.72 -7.43 59.41
CA GLN A 227 -13.40 -8.79 58.95
C GLN A 227 -14.05 -9.04 57.60
N ALA A 228 -13.41 -9.77 56.69
CA ALA A 228 -14.05 -10.68 55.73
C ALA A 228 -14.52 -11.92 56.54
N PRO A 229 -15.42 -12.78 56.06
CA PRO A 229 -15.30 -13.58 54.86
C PRO A 229 -16.64 -13.94 54.19
N ALA A 230 -16.66 -14.43 53.01
CA ALA A 230 -16.98 -15.75 52.51
C ALA A 230 -17.04 -15.71 50.96
#